data_05cdd0fdce3c094a989816354168720b
#
_entry.id   05cdd0fdce3c094a989816354168720b
#
_cell.length_a   1.000
_cell.length_b   1.000
_cell.length_c   1.000
_cell.angle_alpha   90.00
_cell.angle_beta   90.00
_cell.angle_gamma   90.00
#
_symmetry.space_group_name_H-M   'P 1'
#
loop_
_entity.id
_entity.type
_entity.pdbx_description
1 polymer ?
#
loop_
_entity_poly.entity_id
_entity_poly.type
_entity_poly.pdbx_seq_one_letter_code
_entity_poly.pdbx_strand_id
1 'polypeptide(L)'
;MYHSISDEAETAHPYYRTSTSPQQFALQMKYLHEDGYRTASLPEVVGQLQGEGPVVEKQLVITFDDGYRDFYRHAFPALSQYGFSATVFLPTAAIGDRPLQFKGKDCLTWAEVRELNNHGILFGSHTVTHPQLRELSAPAINAEIANSKATIEEKLGSAVGSFAYPYAFPQTDSDFTRMLRDSLRRAGYQNGVCTIVGRATRNSEPLFLERLPINSCDDRALFSAKLAGAYDWISTSQYVAKMVKARFRGPVGAAKHSISKDFPAVQ
;
A
#
# COMPACT_ATOMS: atom_id res chain seq x y z
N MET A 1 0.13 -5.68 4.95
CA MET A 1 -0.55 -4.46 4.43
C MET A 1 -1.69 -4.11 5.35
N TYR A 2 -1.69 -2.89 5.85
CA TYR A 2 -2.73 -2.26 6.66
C TYR A 2 -3.26 -1.00 5.95
N HIS A 3 -4.34 -0.40 6.45
CA HIS A 3 -4.83 0.91 6.05
C HIS A 3 -5.11 1.74 7.30
N SER A 4 -6.26 1.61 7.93
CA SER A 4 -6.67 2.37 9.12
C SER A 4 -6.46 1.57 10.41
N ILE A 5 -5.97 2.24 11.46
CA ILE A 5 -5.85 1.67 12.81
C ILE A 5 -6.89 2.33 13.70
N SER A 6 -8.12 1.81 13.63
CA SER A 6 -9.27 2.39 14.32
C SER A 6 -10.27 1.32 14.76
N ASP A 7 -11.10 1.64 15.77
CA ASP A 7 -12.18 0.80 16.26
C ASP A 7 -13.48 0.96 15.46
N GLU A 8 -13.43 1.62 14.30
CA GLU A 8 -14.61 1.78 13.45
C GLU A 8 -15.15 0.43 12.97
N ALA A 9 -16.44 0.21 13.20
CA ALA A 9 -17.11 -0.99 12.75
C ALA A 9 -17.26 -1.00 11.22
N GLU A 10 -16.70 -2.00 10.58
CA GLU A 10 -16.88 -2.25 9.15
C GLU A 10 -17.90 -3.38 8.94
N THR A 11 -18.93 -3.14 8.13
CA THR A 11 -19.93 -4.14 7.74
C THR A 11 -19.46 -5.05 6.60
N ALA A 12 -18.32 -4.72 5.97
CA ALA A 12 -17.74 -5.51 4.89
C ALA A 12 -17.38 -6.93 5.35
N HIS A 13 -17.37 -7.86 4.39
CA HIS A 13 -16.85 -9.20 4.63
C HIS A 13 -15.42 -9.13 5.21
N PRO A 14 -15.05 -9.96 6.21
CA PRO A 14 -13.74 -9.94 6.88
C PRO A 14 -12.54 -9.80 5.95
N TYR A 15 -12.57 -10.47 4.81
CA TYR A 15 -11.52 -10.39 3.79
C TYR A 15 -11.31 -8.99 3.18
N TYR A 16 -12.36 -8.18 3.11
CA TYR A 16 -12.32 -6.83 2.51
C TYR A 16 -12.21 -5.71 3.53
N ARG A 17 -12.13 -6.04 4.82
CA ARG A 17 -11.97 -5.02 5.86
C ARG A 17 -10.60 -4.37 5.76
N THR A 18 -10.58 -3.06 5.92
CA THR A 18 -9.40 -2.21 5.85
C THR A 18 -9.01 -1.62 7.20
N SER A 19 -9.88 -1.76 8.22
CA SER A 19 -9.59 -1.29 9.57
C SER A 19 -9.08 -2.42 10.46
N THR A 20 -8.08 -2.08 11.27
CA THR A 20 -7.56 -2.91 12.36
C THR A 20 -7.70 -2.12 13.64
N SER A 21 -8.29 -2.69 14.70
CA SER A 21 -8.37 -2.00 15.98
C SER A 21 -6.97 -1.75 16.55
N PRO A 22 -6.76 -0.64 17.30
CA PRO A 22 -5.47 -0.35 17.93
C PRO A 22 -5.00 -1.49 18.82
N GLN A 23 -5.91 -2.13 19.55
CA GLN A 23 -5.60 -3.28 20.40
C GLN A 23 -5.11 -4.48 19.59
N GLN A 24 -5.82 -4.82 18.51
CA GLN A 24 -5.43 -5.95 17.64
C GLN A 24 -4.11 -5.68 16.93
N PHE A 25 -3.89 -4.46 16.45
CA PHE A 25 -2.62 -4.06 15.86
C PHE A 25 -1.45 -4.21 16.85
N ALA A 26 -1.62 -3.72 18.07
CA ALA A 26 -0.58 -3.86 19.13
C ALA A 26 -0.29 -5.33 19.43
N LEU A 27 -1.31 -6.21 19.49
CA LEU A 27 -1.12 -7.65 19.65
C LEU A 27 -0.37 -8.27 18.46
N GLN A 28 -0.67 -7.88 17.22
CA GLN A 28 0.03 -8.36 16.02
C GLN A 28 1.50 -7.94 16.03
N MET A 29 1.83 -6.70 16.44
CA MET A 29 3.23 -6.25 16.61
C MET A 29 3.95 -7.05 17.71
N LYS A 30 3.28 -7.31 18.82
CA LYS A 30 3.80 -8.17 19.88
C LYS A 30 4.11 -9.57 19.34
N TYR A 31 3.22 -10.18 18.56
CA TYR A 31 3.47 -11.51 17.97
C TYR A 31 4.68 -11.50 17.03
N LEU A 32 4.83 -10.49 16.19
CA LEU A 32 6.02 -10.34 15.35
C LEU A 32 7.30 -10.32 16.18
N HIS A 33 7.30 -9.53 17.26
CA HIS A 33 8.46 -9.42 18.14
C HIS A 33 8.77 -10.74 18.85
N GLU A 34 7.75 -11.39 19.46
CA GLU A 34 7.91 -12.67 20.16
C GLU A 34 8.39 -13.80 19.23
N ASP A 35 7.90 -13.80 17.98
CA ASP A 35 8.28 -14.77 16.97
C ASP A 35 9.63 -14.45 16.29
N GLY A 36 10.31 -13.36 16.71
CA GLY A 36 11.65 -12.97 16.26
C GLY A 36 11.68 -12.34 14.86
N TYR A 37 10.57 -11.78 14.39
CA TYR A 37 10.55 -11.04 13.13
C TYR A 37 11.24 -9.68 13.26
N ARG A 38 11.82 -9.22 12.14
CA ARG A 38 12.42 -7.89 11.99
C ARG A 38 11.78 -7.18 10.81
N THR A 39 11.64 -5.86 10.92
CA THR A 39 11.20 -5.05 9.79
C THR A 39 12.37 -4.60 8.93
N ALA A 40 12.12 -4.51 7.63
CA ALA A 40 13.04 -3.97 6.64
C ALA A 40 12.34 -2.95 5.75
N SER A 41 13.10 -2.18 5.02
CA SER A 41 12.59 -1.30 3.98
C SER A 41 12.23 -2.07 2.70
N LEU A 42 11.32 -1.53 1.88
CA LEU A 42 11.02 -2.12 0.57
C LEU A 42 12.26 -2.21 -0.34
N PRO A 43 13.09 -1.17 -0.49
CA PRO A 43 14.32 -1.26 -1.28
C PRO A 43 15.25 -2.38 -0.83
N GLU A 44 15.42 -2.55 0.49
CA GLU A 44 16.26 -3.61 1.04
C GLU A 44 15.75 -5.00 0.67
N VAL A 45 14.45 -5.26 0.86
CA VAL A 45 13.84 -6.55 0.51
C VAL A 45 13.90 -6.80 -1.00
N VAL A 46 13.64 -5.79 -1.81
CA VAL A 46 13.75 -5.92 -3.28
C VAL A 46 15.18 -6.26 -3.70
N GLY A 47 16.20 -5.59 -3.15
CA GLY A 47 17.60 -5.91 -3.40
C GLY A 47 17.91 -7.37 -3.05
N GLN A 48 17.49 -7.84 -1.88
CA GLN A 48 17.67 -9.24 -1.47
C GLN A 48 16.98 -10.24 -2.41
N LEU A 49 15.76 -9.95 -2.85
CA LEU A 49 15.02 -10.79 -3.80
C LEU A 49 15.71 -10.83 -5.17
N GLN A 50 16.37 -9.75 -5.58
CA GLN A 50 17.15 -9.64 -6.82
C GLN A 50 18.57 -10.24 -6.70
N GLY A 51 18.96 -10.70 -5.52
CA GLY A 51 20.27 -11.31 -5.28
C GLY A 51 21.35 -10.35 -4.79
N GLU A 52 20.98 -9.14 -4.41
CA GLU A 52 21.88 -8.13 -3.83
C GLU A 52 22.07 -8.39 -2.32
N GLY A 53 22.55 -9.58 -1.96
CA GLY A 53 22.81 -9.96 -0.59
C GLY A 53 22.02 -11.19 -0.11
N PRO A 54 22.25 -11.65 1.13
CA PRO A 54 21.58 -12.81 1.67
C PRO A 54 20.12 -12.51 1.97
N VAL A 55 19.22 -13.46 1.71
CA VAL A 55 17.85 -13.42 2.20
C VAL A 55 17.87 -13.64 3.70
N VAL A 56 17.33 -12.69 4.45
CA VAL A 56 17.25 -12.76 5.91
C VAL A 56 15.93 -13.45 6.30
N GLU A 57 16.05 -14.51 7.10
CA GLU A 57 14.87 -15.19 7.64
C GLU A 57 14.08 -14.28 8.60
N LYS A 58 12.78 -14.49 8.68
CA LYS A 58 11.87 -13.71 9.56
C LYS A 58 11.99 -12.19 9.38
N GLN A 59 12.21 -11.77 8.14
CA GLN A 59 12.18 -10.34 7.75
C GLN A 59 10.90 -10.05 6.98
N LEU A 60 10.31 -8.88 7.22
CA LEU A 60 9.10 -8.43 6.54
C LEU A 60 9.08 -6.91 6.40
N VAL A 61 8.23 -6.43 5.48
CA VAL A 61 7.92 -5.01 5.33
C VAL A 61 6.49 -4.77 5.83
N ILE A 62 6.32 -3.84 6.76
CA ILE A 62 5.00 -3.37 7.18
C ILE A 62 4.62 -2.20 6.30
N THR A 63 3.46 -2.27 5.65
CA THR A 63 2.97 -1.21 4.77
C THR A 63 1.60 -0.71 5.20
N PHE A 64 1.40 0.61 5.07
CA PHE A 64 0.11 1.27 5.29
C PHE A 64 -0.26 2.06 4.04
N ASP A 65 -1.49 1.90 3.57
CA ASP A 65 -2.02 2.66 2.46
C ASP A 65 -2.90 3.83 2.97
N ASP A 66 -3.26 4.74 2.10
CA ASP A 66 -4.19 5.86 2.30
C ASP A 66 -3.70 7.01 3.23
N GLY A 67 -2.60 6.87 3.95
CA GLY A 67 -2.03 7.95 4.77
C GLY A 67 -2.93 8.47 5.90
N TYR A 68 -3.78 7.63 6.47
CA TYR A 68 -4.67 8.02 7.56
C TYR A 68 -3.92 8.47 8.82
N ARG A 69 -4.46 9.47 9.51
CA ARG A 69 -3.86 10.07 10.71
C ARG A 69 -3.85 9.14 11.93
N ASP A 70 -4.70 8.12 11.91
CA ASP A 70 -4.70 7.07 12.94
C ASP A 70 -3.38 6.28 12.97
N PHE A 71 -2.63 6.24 11.86
CA PHE A 71 -1.26 5.74 11.85
C PHE A 71 -0.38 6.47 12.88
N TYR A 72 -0.39 7.80 12.87
CA TYR A 72 0.39 8.63 13.81
C TYR A 72 -0.03 8.40 15.26
N ARG A 73 -1.34 8.29 15.49
CA ARG A 73 -1.91 8.19 16.84
C ARG A 73 -1.79 6.80 17.46
N HIS A 74 -1.89 5.73 16.67
CA HIS A 74 -2.06 4.36 17.16
C HIS A 74 -1.01 3.40 16.63
N ALA A 75 -0.67 3.44 15.33
CA ALA A 75 0.28 2.50 14.76
C ALA A 75 1.72 2.83 15.15
N PHE A 76 2.14 4.08 14.98
CA PHE A 76 3.51 4.51 15.24
C PHE A 76 3.98 4.24 16.67
N PRO A 77 3.23 4.54 17.74
CA PRO A 77 3.64 4.17 19.11
C PRO A 77 3.84 2.66 19.28
N ALA A 78 2.96 1.83 18.72
CA ALA A 78 3.07 0.39 18.81
C ALA A 78 4.27 -0.17 18.03
N LEU A 79 4.57 0.38 16.85
CA LEU A 79 5.77 0.05 16.07
C LEU A 79 7.05 0.44 16.84
N SER A 80 7.09 1.65 17.37
CA SER A 80 8.24 2.19 18.10
C SER A 80 8.58 1.36 19.33
N GLN A 81 7.59 0.81 20.02
CA GLN A 81 7.76 -0.04 21.20
C GLN A 81 8.69 -1.25 20.91
N TYR A 82 8.67 -1.77 19.68
CA TYR A 82 9.46 -2.93 19.27
C TYR A 82 10.60 -2.60 18.31
N GLY A 83 10.86 -1.32 18.06
CA GLY A 83 11.87 -0.87 17.10
C GLY A 83 11.51 -1.24 15.65
N PHE A 84 10.22 -1.39 15.33
CA PHE A 84 9.75 -1.68 14.00
C PHE A 84 9.59 -0.40 13.17
N SER A 85 9.97 -0.47 11.89
CA SER A 85 9.67 0.56 10.90
C SER A 85 8.53 0.12 10.00
N ALA A 86 8.00 1.08 9.22
CA ALA A 86 6.95 0.83 8.23
C ALA A 86 7.11 1.77 7.03
N THR A 87 6.46 1.42 5.92
CA THR A 87 6.29 2.33 4.77
C THR A 87 4.83 2.75 4.68
N VAL A 88 4.58 4.07 4.66
CA VAL A 88 3.25 4.66 4.51
C VAL A 88 3.11 5.25 3.12
N PHE A 89 2.09 4.83 2.38
CA PHE A 89 1.81 5.31 1.03
C PHE A 89 0.76 6.42 1.06
N LEU A 90 1.13 7.57 0.50
CA LEU A 90 0.37 8.81 0.60
C LEU A 90 -0.38 9.16 -0.69
N PRO A 91 -1.73 9.27 -0.67
CA PRO A 91 -2.48 9.98 -1.69
C PRO A 91 -2.29 11.49 -1.46
N THR A 92 -1.42 12.13 -2.25
CA THR A 92 -0.86 13.45 -1.90
C THR A 92 -1.89 14.57 -1.84
N ALA A 93 -3.00 14.48 -2.58
CA ALA A 93 -4.09 15.44 -2.48
C ALA A 93 -4.83 15.40 -1.13
N ALA A 94 -4.69 14.30 -0.37
CA ALA A 94 -5.30 14.15 0.94
C ALA A 94 -4.37 14.58 2.09
N ILE A 95 -3.11 14.93 1.81
CA ILE A 95 -2.11 15.33 2.81
C ILE A 95 -1.92 16.86 2.72
N GLY A 96 -2.23 17.56 3.81
CA GLY A 96 -2.17 19.02 3.87
C GLY A 96 -1.36 19.54 5.06
N ASP A 97 -1.30 20.87 5.21
CA ASP A 97 -0.71 21.50 6.40
C ASP A 97 -1.63 21.42 7.63
N ARG A 98 -2.88 21.06 7.41
CA ARG A 98 -3.90 20.68 8.41
C ARG A 98 -4.52 19.35 8.01
N PRO A 99 -5.15 18.61 8.94
CA PRO A 99 -5.83 17.37 8.59
C PRO A 99 -6.88 17.59 7.50
N LEU A 100 -6.74 16.85 6.41
CA LEU A 100 -7.74 16.76 5.35
C LEU A 100 -8.48 15.44 5.48
N GLN A 101 -9.70 15.37 4.94
CA GLN A 101 -10.51 14.16 4.97
C GLN A 101 -10.35 13.35 3.69
N PHE A 102 -10.13 12.05 3.83
CA PHE A 102 -10.16 11.10 2.74
C PHE A 102 -11.01 9.89 3.13
N LYS A 103 -12.00 9.56 2.35
CA LYS A 103 -12.97 8.47 2.63
C LYS A 103 -13.57 8.56 4.06
N GLY A 104 -13.86 9.78 4.53
CA GLY A 104 -14.45 10.03 5.84
C GLY A 104 -13.49 9.98 7.03
N LYS A 105 -12.18 9.82 6.81
CA LYS A 105 -11.15 9.78 7.85
C LYS A 105 -10.15 10.92 7.69
N ASP A 106 -9.62 11.41 8.82
CA ASP A 106 -8.52 12.37 8.81
C ASP A 106 -7.26 11.71 8.25
N CYS A 107 -6.53 12.43 7.38
CA CYS A 107 -5.21 12.07 6.92
C CYS A 107 -4.10 12.79 7.69
N LEU A 108 -2.89 12.28 7.57
CA LEU A 108 -1.66 12.89 8.10
C LEU A 108 -1.51 14.32 7.57
N THR A 109 -0.88 15.16 8.36
CA THR A 109 -0.37 16.45 7.92
C THR A 109 1.08 16.33 7.45
N TRP A 110 1.54 17.27 6.61
CA TRP A 110 2.95 17.31 6.20
C TRP A 110 3.91 17.49 7.37
N ALA A 111 3.47 18.13 8.46
CA ALA A 111 4.25 18.22 9.68
C ALA A 111 4.44 16.85 10.34
N GLU A 112 3.34 16.08 10.49
CA GLU A 112 3.38 14.71 11.02
C GLU A 112 4.18 13.76 10.12
N VAL A 113 4.07 13.90 8.79
CA VAL A 113 4.86 13.12 7.83
C VAL A 113 6.36 13.36 8.03
N ARG A 114 6.80 14.61 8.17
CA ARG A 114 8.22 14.93 8.45
C ARG A 114 8.69 14.40 9.79
N GLU A 115 7.88 14.54 10.82
CA GLU A 115 8.19 14.01 12.15
C GLU A 115 8.38 12.49 12.12
N LEU A 116 7.42 11.76 11.52
CA LEU A 116 7.48 10.32 11.36
C LEU A 116 8.70 9.87 10.53
N ASN A 117 9.05 10.62 9.48
CA ASN A 117 10.21 10.33 8.64
C ASN A 117 11.54 10.48 9.45
N ASN A 118 11.62 11.48 10.32
CA ASN A 118 12.76 11.66 11.21
C ASN A 118 12.89 10.54 12.26
N HIS A 119 11.80 9.79 12.50
CA HIS A 119 11.76 8.62 13.38
C HIS A 119 11.85 7.28 12.64
N GLY A 120 12.27 7.28 11.38
CA GLY A 120 12.52 6.04 10.62
C GLY A 120 11.30 5.43 9.94
N ILE A 121 10.16 6.12 9.88
CA ILE A 121 9.04 5.73 9.03
C ILE A 121 9.32 6.19 7.61
N LEU A 122 9.14 5.29 6.66
CA LEU A 122 9.37 5.55 5.24
C LEU A 122 8.06 5.96 4.56
N PHE A 123 8.18 6.77 3.52
CA PHE A 123 7.03 7.23 2.75
C PHE A 123 7.16 6.85 1.28
N GLY A 124 6.01 6.49 0.68
CA GLY A 124 5.88 6.20 -0.74
C GLY A 124 4.65 6.89 -1.32
N SER A 125 4.54 6.85 -2.63
CA SER A 125 3.40 7.43 -3.35
C SER A 125 2.23 6.45 -3.42
N HIS A 126 1.01 7.00 -3.22
CA HIS A 126 -0.25 6.33 -3.52
C HIS A 126 -1.07 7.12 -4.54
N THR A 127 -0.38 7.72 -5.55
CA THR A 127 -0.90 8.67 -6.52
C THR A 127 -1.25 10.05 -5.93
N VAL A 128 -1.76 10.97 -6.74
CA VAL A 128 -2.24 12.27 -6.24
C VAL A 128 -3.63 12.12 -5.62
N THR A 129 -4.60 11.64 -6.42
CA THR A 129 -6.03 11.65 -6.07
C THR A 129 -6.60 10.26 -5.74
N HIS A 130 -5.76 9.23 -5.70
CA HIS A 130 -6.17 7.83 -5.46
C HIS A 130 -7.22 7.33 -6.48
N PRO A 131 -7.01 7.49 -7.80
CA PRO A 131 -7.99 7.08 -8.80
C PRO A 131 -7.88 5.59 -9.12
N GLN A 132 -8.91 5.05 -9.75
CA GLN A 132 -8.77 3.77 -10.47
C GLN A 132 -7.93 4.01 -11.74
N LEU A 133 -6.62 3.82 -11.67
CA LEU A 133 -5.68 4.15 -12.75
C LEU A 133 -6.08 3.53 -14.09
N ARG A 134 -6.70 2.35 -14.08
CA ARG A 134 -7.16 1.68 -15.30
C ARG A 134 -8.25 2.45 -16.06
N GLU A 135 -8.94 3.36 -15.41
CA GLU A 135 -10.02 4.18 -16.00
C GLU A 135 -9.49 5.50 -16.59
N LEU A 136 -8.20 5.78 -16.39
CA LEU A 136 -7.57 7.01 -16.84
C LEU A 136 -6.85 6.83 -18.19
N SER A 137 -6.66 7.96 -18.89
CA SER A 137 -5.76 8.01 -20.04
C SER A 137 -4.30 7.93 -19.62
N ALA A 138 -3.42 7.47 -20.50
CA ALA A 138 -1.99 7.35 -20.21
C ALA A 138 -1.34 8.68 -19.77
N PRO A 139 -1.65 9.86 -20.34
CA PRO A 139 -1.15 11.13 -19.82
C PRO A 139 -1.63 11.42 -18.39
N ALA A 140 -2.89 11.12 -18.04
CA ALA A 140 -3.42 11.31 -16.70
C ALA A 140 -2.75 10.36 -15.69
N ILE A 141 -2.52 9.10 -16.06
CA ILE A 141 -1.75 8.15 -15.24
C ILE A 141 -0.34 8.66 -14.96
N ASN A 142 0.35 9.16 -16.01
CA ASN A 142 1.69 9.71 -15.85
C ASN A 142 1.70 10.92 -14.89
N ALA A 143 0.69 11.79 -14.98
CA ALA A 143 0.55 12.94 -14.08
C ALA A 143 0.31 12.50 -12.62
N GLU A 144 -0.59 11.54 -12.37
CA GLU A 144 -0.86 10.98 -11.04
C GLU A 144 0.40 10.39 -10.41
N ILE A 145 1.20 9.67 -11.19
CA ILE A 145 2.44 9.01 -10.75
C ILE A 145 3.56 10.03 -10.50
N ALA A 146 3.80 10.94 -11.45
CA ALA A 146 4.94 11.86 -11.37
C ALA A 146 4.70 12.98 -10.35
N ASN A 147 3.50 13.58 -10.33
CA ASN A 147 3.21 14.69 -9.45
C ASN A 147 3.16 14.24 -7.98
N SER A 148 2.61 13.06 -7.67
CA SER A 148 2.63 12.54 -6.30
C SER A 148 4.06 12.32 -5.78
N LYS A 149 4.94 11.76 -6.61
CA LYS A 149 6.36 11.60 -6.27
C LYS A 149 7.00 12.95 -6.00
N ALA A 150 6.90 13.89 -6.93
CA ALA A 150 7.50 15.21 -6.82
C ALA A 150 7.02 15.96 -5.56
N THR A 151 5.72 15.87 -5.24
CA THR A 151 5.16 16.47 -4.02
C THR A 151 5.78 15.89 -2.77
N ILE A 152 5.88 14.55 -2.64
CA ILE A 152 6.45 13.93 -1.44
C ILE A 152 7.94 14.29 -1.32
N GLU A 153 8.69 14.23 -2.42
CA GLU A 153 10.11 14.59 -2.45
C GLU A 153 10.35 16.05 -2.07
N GLU A 154 9.53 16.98 -2.54
CA GLU A 154 9.55 18.39 -2.13
C GLU A 154 9.34 18.55 -0.62
N LYS A 155 8.35 17.86 -0.05
CA LYS A 155 7.97 17.97 1.36
C LYS A 155 8.96 17.31 2.32
N LEU A 156 9.65 16.25 1.87
CA LEU A 156 10.62 15.49 2.68
C LEU A 156 12.07 15.90 2.43
N GLY A 157 12.37 16.53 1.29
CA GLY A 157 13.75 16.83 0.90
C GLY A 157 14.59 15.60 0.54
N SER A 158 13.98 14.46 0.26
CA SER A 158 14.65 13.20 -0.04
C SER A 158 13.92 12.43 -1.14
N ALA A 159 14.67 11.56 -1.86
CA ALA A 159 14.12 10.78 -2.96
C ALA A 159 13.10 9.73 -2.46
N VAL A 160 12.03 9.54 -3.25
CA VAL A 160 10.97 8.56 -3.00
C VAL A 160 10.98 7.51 -4.11
N GLY A 161 11.40 6.30 -3.77
CA GLY A 161 11.52 5.18 -4.73
C GLY A 161 10.35 4.20 -4.72
N SER A 162 9.38 4.32 -3.80
CA SER A 162 8.33 3.33 -3.56
C SER A 162 6.94 3.82 -4.00
N PHE A 163 6.18 2.92 -4.62
CA PHE A 163 4.81 3.19 -5.10
C PHE A 163 3.84 2.11 -4.62
N ALA A 164 2.61 2.48 -4.24
CA ALA A 164 1.52 1.53 -4.04
C ALA A 164 0.40 1.76 -5.06
N TYR A 165 -0.02 0.68 -5.73
CA TYR A 165 -1.12 0.73 -6.68
C TYR A 165 -2.47 0.83 -5.93
N PRO A 166 -3.29 1.86 -6.20
CA PRO A 166 -4.59 2.01 -5.57
C PRO A 166 -5.61 0.99 -6.11
N TYR A 167 -6.53 0.53 -5.23
CA TYR A 167 -7.57 -0.45 -5.54
C TYR A 167 -7.06 -1.81 -6.04
N ALA A 168 -7.94 -2.60 -6.65
CA ALA A 168 -7.65 -3.93 -7.14
C ALA A 168 -6.71 -3.91 -8.36
N PHE A 169 -5.53 -4.50 -8.21
CA PHE A 169 -4.53 -4.55 -9.28
C PHE A 169 -5.04 -5.39 -10.48
N PRO A 170 -4.96 -4.87 -11.72
CA PRO A 170 -5.49 -5.53 -12.90
C PRO A 170 -4.50 -6.54 -13.51
N GLN A 171 -4.12 -7.56 -12.76
CA GLN A 171 -3.06 -8.53 -13.13
C GLN A 171 -3.32 -9.32 -14.42
N THR A 172 -4.57 -9.33 -14.94
CA THR A 172 -4.93 -10.01 -16.18
C THR A 172 -4.85 -9.12 -17.42
N ASP A 173 -4.55 -7.83 -17.24
CA ASP A 173 -4.42 -6.84 -18.31
C ASP A 173 -2.93 -6.56 -18.57
N SER A 174 -2.33 -7.39 -19.42
CA SER A 174 -0.89 -7.34 -19.68
C SER A 174 -0.44 -6.03 -20.34
N ASP A 175 -1.28 -5.42 -21.17
CA ASP A 175 -0.92 -4.19 -21.87
C ASP A 175 -0.95 -3.00 -20.90
N PHE A 176 -1.97 -2.94 -20.05
CA PHE A 176 -2.05 -1.94 -19.00
C PHE A 176 -0.88 -2.09 -18.01
N THR A 177 -0.60 -3.30 -17.53
CA THR A 177 0.50 -3.52 -16.55
C THR A 177 1.86 -3.21 -17.13
N ARG A 178 2.09 -3.46 -18.43
CA ARG A 178 3.31 -3.06 -19.15
C ARG A 178 3.42 -1.54 -19.21
N MET A 179 2.37 -0.85 -19.67
CA MET A 179 2.32 0.61 -19.74
C MET A 179 2.55 1.25 -18.37
N LEU A 180 1.90 0.73 -17.33
CA LEU A 180 2.06 1.22 -15.95
C LEU A 180 3.50 1.04 -15.44
N ARG A 181 4.12 -0.14 -15.67
CA ARG A 181 5.52 -0.40 -15.34
C ARG A 181 6.45 0.62 -15.99
N ASP A 182 6.26 0.88 -17.27
CA ASP A 182 7.07 1.83 -18.01
C ASP A 182 6.87 3.26 -17.49
N SER A 183 5.66 3.62 -17.09
CA SER A 183 5.35 4.90 -16.47
C SER A 183 6.02 5.07 -15.11
N LEU A 184 5.97 4.06 -14.26
CA LEU A 184 6.65 4.06 -12.96
C LEU A 184 8.17 4.15 -13.11
N ARG A 185 8.76 3.39 -14.04
CA ARG A 185 10.20 3.45 -14.32
C ARG A 185 10.62 4.83 -14.83
N ARG A 186 9.87 5.42 -15.76
CA ARG A 186 10.14 6.79 -16.25
C ARG A 186 10.07 7.84 -15.16
N ALA A 187 9.16 7.66 -14.19
CA ALA A 187 9.06 8.54 -13.04
C ALA A 187 10.15 8.27 -11.98
N GLY A 188 11.01 7.26 -12.17
CA GLY A 188 12.12 6.93 -11.28
C GLY A 188 11.72 6.13 -10.04
N TYR A 189 10.58 5.42 -10.05
CA TYR A 189 10.28 4.45 -9.01
C TYR A 189 11.11 3.17 -9.19
N GLN A 190 11.62 2.65 -8.10
CA GLN A 190 12.49 1.47 -8.06
C GLN A 190 11.76 0.22 -7.59
N ASN A 191 10.74 0.40 -6.76
CA ASN A 191 9.92 -0.67 -6.22
C ASN A 191 8.47 -0.24 -6.05
N GLY A 192 7.58 -1.22 -5.96
CA GLY A 192 6.18 -0.95 -5.77
C GLY A 192 5.43 -2.16 -5.24
N VAL A 193 4.27 -1.90 -4.69
CA VAL A 193 3.39 -2.92 -4.10
C VAL A 193 2.00 -2.84 -4.72
N CYS A 194 1.31 -3.97 -4.73
CA CYS A 194 -0.05 -4.05 -5.26
C CYS A 194 -0.98 -4.82 -4.30
N THR A 195 -2.20 -5.09 -4.76
CA THR A 195 -3.23 -5.79 -3.97
C THR A 195 -3.41 -7.27 -4.37
N ILE A 196 -2.42 -7.84 -5.06
CA ILE A 196 -2.35 -9.29 -5.23
C ILE A 196 -1.99 -9.87 -3.86
N VAL A 197 -2.76 -10.88 -3.41
CA VAL A 197 -2.53 -11.50 -2.11
C VAL A 197 -1.46 -12.57 -2.22
N GLY A 198 -0.41 -12.46 -1.42
CA GLY A 198 0.69 -13.40 -1.39
C GLY A 198 1.93 -12.82 -0.75
N ARG A 199 2.96 -13.65 -0.65
CA ARG A 199 4.30 -13.21 -0.24
C ARG A 199 5.14 -12.93 -1.47
N ALA A 200 5.90 -11.84 -1.44
CA ALA A 200 6.87 -11.55 -2.49
C ALA A 200 7.97 -12.64 -2.53
N THR A 201 8.40 -13.00 -3.73
CA THR A 201 9.41 -14.01 -4.01
C THR A 201 10.45 -13.47 -4.99
N ARG A 202 11.50 -14.21 -5.26
CA ARG A 202 12.50 -13.85 -6.31
C ARG A 202 11.91 -13.72 -7.71
N ASN A 203 10.72 -14.30 -7.94
CA ASN A 203 10.02 -14.21 -9.22
C ASN A 203 9.01 -13.07 -9.27
N SER A 204 8.78 -12.36 -8.16
CA SER A 204 7.85 -11.25 -8.11
C SER A 204 8.41 -10.04 -8.90
N GLU A 205 7.53 -9.32 -9.59
CA GLU A 205 7.90 -8.08 -10.27
C GLU A 205 8.19 -6.98 -9.24
N PRO A 206 9.39 -6.38 -9.21
CA PRO A 206 9.76 -5.40 -8.18
C PRO A 206 8.83 -4.20 -8.05
N LEU A 207 8.13 -3.81 -9.13
CA LEU A 207 7.17 -2.70 -9.13
C LEU A 207 5.74 -3.12 -8.75
N PHE A 208 5.46 -4.41 -8.57
CA PHE A 208 4.12 -4.94 -8.28
C PHE A 208 4.16 -6.08 -7.26
N LEU A 209 4.93 -5.92 -6.18
CA LEU A 209 5.06 -6.94 -5.14
C LEU A 209 3.71 -7.25 -4.50
N GLU A 210 3.47 -8.54 -4.29
CA GLU A 210 2.32 -9.08 -3.59
C GLU A 210 2.36 -8.69 -2.12
N ARG A 211 1.18 -8.57 -1.49
CA ARG A 211 1.06 -8.26 -0.05
C ARG A 211 0.01 -9.13 0.62
N LEU A 212 0.21 -9.39 1.90
CA LEU A 212 -0.79 -10.01 2.75
C LEU A 212 -1.67 -8.92 3.39
N PRO A 213 -2.99 -8.89 3.11
CA PRO A 213 -3.91 -8.00 3.81
C PRO A 213 -4.11 -8.49 5.24
N ILE A 214 -3.97 -7.56 6.21
CA ILE A 214 -4.12 -7.82 7.63
C ILE A 214 -5.16 -6.86 8.20
N ASN A 215 -6.04 -7.36 9.07
CA ASN A 215 -7.06 -6.56 9.74
C ASN A 215 -7.44 -7.15 11.12
N SER A 216 -8.48 -6.60 11.75
CA SER A 216 -8.93 -7.04 13.09
C SER A 216 -9.39 -8.50 13.17
N CYS A 217 -9.71 -9.14 12.05
CA CYS A 217 -10.13 -10.54 12.03
C CYS A 217 -8.95 -11.53 12.10
N ASP A 218 -7.72 -11.04 11.97
CA ASP A 218 -6.51 -11.85 12.03
C ASP A 218 -6.06 -12.04 13.47
N ASP A 219 -6.57 -13.09 14.12
CA ASP A 219 -6.05 -13.56 15.40
C ASP A 219 -4.63 -14.12 15.25
N ARG A 220 -4.00 -14.54 16.36
CA ARG A 220 -2.62 -15.06 16.34
C ARG A 220 -2.45 -16.24 15.37
N ALA A 221 -3.40 -17.18 15.34
CA ALA A 221 -3.29 -18.37 14.50
C ALA A 221 -3.37 -18.02 13.01
N LEU A 222 -4.35 -17.18 12.62
CA LEU A 222 -4.53 -16.74 11.24
C LEU A 222 -3.40 -15.82 10.79
N PHE A 223 -2.95 -14.89 11.64
CA PHE A 223 -1.84 -14.01 11.37
C PHE A 223 -0.55 -14.79 11.10
N SER A 224 -0.20 -15.74 11.98
CA SER A 224 0.99 -16.61 11.81
C SER A 224 0.86 -17.50 10.57
N ALA A 225 -0.31 -18.05 10.29
CA ALA A 225 -0.56 -18.84 9.09
C ALA A 225 -0.37 -18.04 7.80
N LYS A 226 -0.83 -16.79 7.76
CA LYS A 226 -0.59 -15.87 6.63
C LYS A 226 0.91 -15.65 6.42
N LEU A 227 1.66 -15.34 7.48
CA LEU A 227 3.12 -15.14 7.41
C LEU A 227 3.85 -16.40 6.98
N ALA A 228 3.39 -17.58 7.38
CA ALA A 228 3.93 -18.87 6.97
C ALA A 228 3.61 -19.26 5.51
N GLY A 229 2.78 -18.49 4.80
CA GLY A 229 2.45 -18.71 3.38
C GLY A 229 1.17 -19.49 3.12
N ALA A 230 0.34 -19.73 4.15
CA ALA A 230 -0.94 -20.43 3.97
C ALA A 230 -1.92 -19.70 3.02
N TYR A 231 -1.63 -18.44 2.66
CA TYR A 231 -2.43 -17.59 1.76
C TYR A 231 -1.81 -17.42 0.38
N ASP A 232 -0.65 -17.97 0.08
CA ASP A 232 0.04 -17.78 -1.21
C ASP A 232 -0.76 -18.32 -2.40
N TRP A 233 -1.56 -19.37 -2.20
CA TRP A 233 -2.46 -19.92 -3.21
C TRP A 233 -3.59 -18.99 -3.64
N ILE A 234 -3.91 -17.96 -2.82
CA ILE A 234 -4.99 -17.00 -3.10
C ILE A 234 -4.67 -16.17 -4.34
N SER A 235 -3.41 -15.87 -4.61
CA SER A 235 -2.99 -15.16 -5.83
C SER A 235 -3.49 -15.85 -7.09
N THR A 236 -3.37 -17.18 -7.15
CA THR A 236 -3.86 -18.00 -8.26
C THR A 236 -5.39 -17.93 -8.37
N SER A 237 -6.09 -18.06 -7.24
CA SER A 237 -7.55 -17.94 -7.20
C SER A 237 -8.04 -16.56 -7.62
N GLN A 238 -7.37 -15.49 -7.17
CA GLN A 238 -7.65 -14.12 -7.62
C GLN A 238 -7.44 -13.97 -9.12
N TYR A 239 -6.38 -14.55 -9.68
CA TYR A 239 -6.11 -14.52 -11.11
C TYR A 239 -7.21 -15.20 -11.90
N VAL A 240 -7.59 -16.44 -11.52
CA VAL A 240 -8.67 -17.18 -12.18
C VAL A 240 -9.99 -16.43 -12.10
N ALA A 241 -10.37 -15.93 -10.92
CA ALA A 241 -11.60 -15.16 -10.74
C ALA A 241 -11.63 -13.90 -11.62
N LYS A 242 -10.50 -13.18 -11.75
CA LYS A 242 -10.40 -12.00 -12.61
C LYS A 242 -10.44 -12.37 -14.10
N MET A 243 -9.83 -13.48 -14.50
CA MET A 243 -9.91 -14.02 -15.87
C MET A 243 -11.35 -14.36 -16.27
N VAL A 244 -12.06 -15.07 -15.41
CA VAL A 244 -13.48 -15.40 -15.63
C VAL A 244 -14.31 -14.13 -15.76
N LYS A 245 -14.14 -13.18 -14.82
CA LYS A 245 -14.86 -11.89 -14.83
C LYS A 245 -14.54 -11.04 -16.07
N ALA A 246 -13.30 -11.06 -16.56
CA ALA A 246 -12.91 -10.36 -17.79
C ALA A 246 -13.56 -10.97 -19.04
N ARG A 247 -13.74 -12.29 -19.09
CA ARG A 247 -14.36 -12.99 -20.21
C ARG A 247 -15.86 -12.70 -20.34
N PHE A 248 -16.54 -12.39 -19.22
CA PHE A 248 -17.96 -12.00 -19.18
C PHE A 248 -18.20 -10.49 -19.30
N ARG A 249 -17.18 -9.67 -19.17
CA ARG A 249 -17.24 -8.23 -19.48
C ARG A 249 -16.73 -8.05 -20.91
N GLY A 250 -17.67 -7.87 -21.87
CA GLY A 250 -17.32 -7.48 -23.25
C GLY A 250 -16.47 -6.19 -23.27
N PRO A 251 -15.89 -5.79 -24.40
CA PRO A 251 -15.03 -4.62 -24.51
C PRO A 251 -15.71 -3.39 -23.93
N VAL A 252 -15.05 -2.73 -23.00
CA VAL A 252 -15.54 -1.54 -22.29
C VAL A 252 -15.71 -0.43 -23.32
N GLY A 253 -16.97 -0.12 -23.67
CA GLY A 253 -17.32 1.07 -24.43
C GLY A 253 -16.93 2.33 -23.65
N ALA A 254 -16.54 3.38 -24.39
CA ALA A 254 -16.02 4.66 -23.91
C ALA A 254 -16.67 5.19 -22.64
N ALA A 255 -15.82 5.54 -21.67
CA ALA A 255 -16.16 5.94 -20.33
C ALA A 255 -17.08 7.16 -20.25
N LYS A 256 -18.12 7.08 -19.43
CA LYS A 256 -18.78 8.25 -18.86
C LYS A 256 -17.91 8.81 -17.73
N HIS A 257 -17.50 10.04 -17.84
CA HIS A 257 -16.82 10.80 -16.79
C HIS A 257 -17.72 10.86 -15.54
N SER A 258 -17.37 10.13 -14.52
CA SER A 258 -17.84 10.37 -13.16
C SER A 258 -16.65 10.93 -12.37
N ILE A 259 -16.67 12.24 -12.18
CA ILE A 259 -15.76 12.92 -11.24
C ILE A 259 -16.12 12.40 -9.86
N SER A 260 -15.18 11.77 -9.19
CA SER A 260 -15.30 11.39 -7.78
C SER A 260 -15.54 12.67 -6.96
N LYS A 261 -16.62 12.67 -6.18
CA LYS A 261 -17.00 13.80 -5.32
C LYS A 261 -16.22 13.84 -3.99
N ASP A 262 -15.12 13.12 -3.89
CA ASP A 262 -14.44 12.88 -2.61
C ASP A 262 -13.43 13.99 -2.22
N PHE A 263 -13.19 14.98 -3.10
CA PHE A 263 -12.33 16.13 -2.79
C PHE A 263 -13.12 17.45 -2.95
N PRO A 264 -13.11 18.36 -1.94
CA PRO A 264 -13.60 19.71 -2.13
C PRO A 264 -12.71 20.46 -3.12
N ALA A 265 -13.31 21.23 -4.02
CA ALA A 265 -12.59 22.10 -4.94
C ALA A 265 -11.68 23.05 -4.14
N VAL A 266 -10.41 23.07 -4.46
CA VAL A 266 -9.44 24.04 -3.92
C VAL A 266 -9.77 25.39 -4.58
N GLN A 267 -10.21 26.37 -3.79
CA GLN A 267 -10.21 27.78 -4.13
C GLN A 267 -8.85 28.37 -3.85
#